data_c9e8cb0013005768bf3c043e451bce5c
#
_entry.id   c9e8cb0013005768bf3c043e451bce5c
#
_cell.length_a   1.000
_cell.length_b   1.000
_cell.length_c   1.000
_cell.angle_alpha   90.00
_cell.angle_beta   90.00
_cell.angle_gamma   90.00
#
_symmetry.space_group_name_H-M   'P 1'
#
loop_
_entity.id
_entity.type
_entity.pdbx_description
1 polymer ?
#
loop_
_entity_poly.entity_id
_entity_poly.type
_entity_poly.pdbx_seq_one_letter_code
_entity_poly.pdbx_strand_id
1 'polypeptide(L)'
;MFANKKLIATFAPLVPAKPLHNAQIGGAFYFITLMAAFTKGYSSPFELVQLLKSRGLIINDEQRAEAYIQNIGYYRLSAYMLPFLTMPKTNHIFKPGVTFDNVLDLYRFDKKLRVLLFNEIEKIEIAFREAVANVTARMSGDIFWMTDSRHFRNQVSYAKTFSFIDAEYKKSTEDFIKHFKNTYSDPYAPAWMISEIIPFGTTVQLYKNLADQRIRKQI
;
A
#
# COMPACT_ATOMS: atom_id res chain seq x y z
N MET A 1 -1.91 -2.84 -3.13
CA MET A 1 -2.03 -2.94 -1.67
C MET A 1 -3.21 -2.05 -1.23
N PHE A 2 -4.44 -2.53 -1.50
CA PHE A 2 -5.68 -1.83 -1.14
C PHE A 2 -6.41 -2.59 -0.02
N ALA A 3 -5.74 -2.76 1.11
CA ALA A 3 -6.44 -3.08 2.35
C ALA A 3 -6.63 -1.76 3.10
N ASN A 4 -7.87 -1.32 3.19
CA ASN A 4 -8.28 -0.11 3.87
C ASN A 4 -7.75 -0.17 5.32
N LYS A 5 -6.76 0.67 5.67
CA LYS A 5 -6.10 0.69 6.99
C LYS A 5 -7.08 0.80 8.18
N LYS A 6 -8.30 1.25 7.96
CA LYS A 6 -9.36 1.35 8.99
C LYS A 6 -10.04 0.03 9.35
N LEU A 7 -10.00 -1.00 8.47
CA LEU A 7 -10.68 -2.28 8.73
C LEU A 7 -9.84 -3.30 9.49
N ILE A 8 -8.52 -3.10 9.53
CA ILE A 8 -7.58 -4.09 10.07
C ILE A 8 -7.46 -4.04 11.60
N ALA A 9 -7.84 -2.92 12.22
CA ALA A 9 -7.78 -2.74 13.68
C ALA A 9 -8.83 -3.55 14.48
N THR A 10 -9.81 -4.17 13.79
CA THR A 10 -11.01 -4.73 14.44
C THR A 10 -10.85 -6.18 14.91
N PHE A 11 -9.78 -6.89 14.53
CA PHE A 11 -9.59 -8.31 14.90
C PHE A 11 -8.86 -8.57 16.22
N ALA A 12 -8.54 -7.50 16.94
CA ALA A 12 -7.99 -7.64 18.28
C ALA A 12 -9.11 -7.99 19.27
N PRO A 13 -8.96 -8.97 20.19
CA PRO A 13 -9.92 -9.14 21.27
C PRO A 13 -10.05 -7.82 22.05
N LEU A 14 -11.30 -7.40 22.32
CA LEU A 14 -11.59 -6.22 23.12
C LEU A 14 -10.99 -6.43 24.53
N VAL A 15 -9.96 -5.69 24.86
CA VAL A 15 -9.62 -5.41 26.25
C VAL A 15 -10.62 -4.35 26.69
N PRO A 16 -11.38 -4.54 27.79
CA PRO A 16 -12.26 -3.52 28.31
C PRO A 16 -11.44 -2.24 28.55
N ALA A 17 -11.97 -1.11 28.04
CA ALA A 17 -11.35 0.20 28.27
C ALA A 17 -11.25 0.42 29.79
N LYS A 18 -10.05 0.77 30.28
CA LYS A 18 -9.90 1.20 31.67
C LYS A 18 -10.74 2.45 31.91
N PRO A 19 -11.31 2.62 33.11
CA PRO A 19 -12.15 3.78 33.43
C PRO A 19 -11.36 5.09 33.23
N LEU A 20 -12.07 6.08 32.70
CA LEU A 20 -11.57 7.42 32.48
C LEU A 20 -11.16 8.05 33.81
N HIS A 21 -9.91 8.46 33.95
CA HIS A 21 -9.50 9.36 35.00
C HIS A 21 -9.79 10.83 34.59
N ASN A 22 -10.69 11.48 35.31
CA ASN A 22 -10.95 12.91 35.14
C ASN A 22 -9.82 13.71 35.78
N ALA A 23 -9.05 14.44 34.99
CA ALA A 23 -8.14 15.44 35.48
C ALA A 23 -8.73 16.82 35.21
N GLN A 24 -8.97 17.60 36.27
CA GLN A 24 -9.45 19.00 36.18
C GLN A 24 -8.27 19.94 36.36
N ILE A 25 -7.89 20.67 35.31
CA ILE A 25 -6.89 21.74 35.37
C ILE A 25 -7.49 22.98 34.73
N GLY A 26 -7.70 24.02 35.52
CA GLY A 26 -8.06 25.36 35.03
C GLY A 26 -9.41 25.48 34.34
N GLY A 27 -10.46 24.78 34.81
CA GLY A 27 -11.86 24.98 34.36
C GLY A 27 -12.22 24.42 32.98
N ALA A 28 -11.29 23.77 32.28
CA ALA A 28 -11.54 23.05 31.03
C ALA A 28 -11.43 21.53 31.22
N PHE A 29 -12.44 20.78 30.77
CA PHE A 29 -12.39 19.33 30.78
C PHE A 29 -11.60 18.82 29.56
N TYR A 30 -10.39 18.32 29.77
CA TYR A 30 -9.64 17.61 28.75
C TYR A 30 -9.88 16.09 28.90
N PHE A 31 -10.51 15.50 27.90
CA PHE A 31 -10.56 14.04 27.79
C PHE A 31 -9.21 13.53 27.28
N ILE A 32 -8.33 13.16 28.19
CA ILE A 32 -7.10 12.45 27.84
C ILE A 32 -7.47 10.99 27.65
N THR A 33 -7.66 10.56 26.42
CA THR A 33 -7.73 9.12 26.09
C THR A 33 -6.33 8.53 26.28
N LEU A 34 -6.06 7.98 27.46
CA LEU A 34 -4.83 7.21 27.67
C LEU A 34 -4.88 5.97 26.78
N MET A 35 -4.02 5.93 25.78
CA MET A 35 -3.84 4.73 24.95
C MET A 35 -3.33 3.59 25.85
N ALA A 36 -4.05 2.47 25.86
CA ALA A 36 -3.62 1.29 26.60
C ALA A 36 -2.39 0.65 25.91
N ALA A 37 -1.44 0.18 26.71
CA ALA A 37 -0.32 -0.58 26.18
C ALA A 37 -0.83 -1.87 25.49
N PHE A 38 -0.16 -2.26 24.39
CA PHE A 38 -0.47 -3.51 23.71
C PHE A 38 0.01 -4.68 24.58
N THR A 39 -0.91 -5.52 25.05
CA THR A 39 -0.64 -6.60 26.03
C THR A 39 -0.82 -8.00 25.44
N LYS A 40 -1.07 -8.14 24.13
CA LYS A 40 -1.29 -9.45 23.52
C LYS A 40 0.04 -10.15 23.29
N GLY A 41 0.13 -11.40 23.81
CA GLY A 41 1.25 -12.28 23.55
C GLY A 41 1.16 -12.98 22.19
N TYR A 42 2.16 -13.81 21.93
CA TYR A 42 2.16 -14.76 20.82
C TYR A 42 1.10 -15.83 21.04
N SER A 43 0.42 -16.22 19.95
CA SER A 43 -0.48 -17.38 19.92
C SER A 43 -0.01 -18.34 18.83
N SER A 44 0.10 -19.62 19.18
CA SER A 44 0.47 -20.68 18.24
C SER A 44 -0.64 -20.93 17.22
N PRO A 45 -0.34 -21.53 16.05
CA PRO A 45 -1.37 -21.93 15.07
C PRO A 45 -2.46 -22.80 15.68
N PHE A 46 -2.10 -23.73 16.55
CA PHE A 46 -3.07 -24.58 17.28
C PHE A 46 -4.04 -23.74 18.13
N GLU A 47 -3.50 -22.84 18.98
CA GLU A 47 -4.34 -21.95 19.82
C GLU A 47 -5.27 -21.08 18.98
N LEU A 48 -4.81 -20.60 17.82
CA LEU A 48 -5.62 -19.82 16.90
C LEU A 48 -6.73 -20.63 16.23
N VAL A 49 -6.48 -21.91 15.90
CA VAL A 49 -7.51 -22.83 15.42
C VAL A 49 -8.57 -23.05 16.49
N GLN A 50 -8.18 -23.33 17.75
CA GLN A 50 -9.13 -23.50 18.85
C GLN A 50 -9.95 -22.21 19.10
N LEU A 51 -9.31 -21.05 19.03
CA LEU A 51 -10.00 -19.76 19.13
C LEU A 51 -11.04 -19.58 18.01
N LEU A 52 -10.72 -19.93 16.76
CA LEU A 52 -11.66 -19.83 15.65
C LEU A 52 -12.85 -20.77 15.81
N LYS A 53 -12.63 -22.01 16.28
CA LYS A 53 -13.69 -22.97 16.61
C LYS A 53 -14.61 -22.48 17.75
N SER A 54 -14.04 -21.89 18.80
CA SER A 54 -14.84 -21.32 19.91
C SER A 54 -15.71 -20.14 19.45
N ARG A 55 -15.36 -19.50 18.34
CA ARG A 55 -16.14 -18.41 17.70
C ARG A 55 -17.17 -18.92 16.67
N GLY A 56 -17.33 -20.24 16.55
CA GLY A 56 -18.32 -20.87 15.68
C GLY A 56 -17.86 -21.14 14.25
N LEU A 57 -16.54 -21.02 13.95
CA LEU A 57 -16.02 -21.46 12.65
C LEU A 57 -15.92 -22.98 12.60
N ILE A 58 -16.52 -23.61 11.58
CA ILE A 58 -16.42 -25.04 11.35
C ILE A 58 -15.06 -25.34 10.70
N ILE A 59 -14.25 -26.17 11.37
CA ILE A 59 -12.92 -26.58 10.90
C ILE A 59 -12.90 -28.10 10.87
N ASN A 60 -12.99 -28.69 9.68
CA ASN A 60 -13.06 -30.16 9.51
C ASN A 60 -11.66 -30.80 9.58
N ASP A 61 -10.61 -30.06 9.22
CA ASP A 61 -9.22 -30.52 9.23
C ASP A 61 -8.37 -29.46 9.95
N GLU A 62 -8.09 -29.72 11.23
CA GLU A 62 -7.36 -28.79 12.09
C GLU A 62 -5.89 -28.70 11.68
N GLN A 63 -5.24 -29.79 11.32
CA GLN A 63 -3.84 -29.80 10.91
C GLN A 63 -3.64 -28.97 9.65
N ARG A 64 -4.54 -29.12 8.70
CA ARG A 64 -4.54 -28.29 7.48
C ARG A 64 -4.78 -26.81 7.81
N ALA A 65 -5.70 -26.50 8.71
CA ALA A 65 -5.97 -25.13 9.13
C ALA A 65 -4.74 -24.50 9.83
N GLU A 66 -4.08 -25.24 10.71
CA GLU A 66 -2.83 -24.82 11.34
C GLU A 66 -1.75 -24.53 10.31
N ALA A 67 -1.54 -25.40 9.32
CA ALA A 67 -0.58 -25.20 8.25
C ALA A 67 -0.88 -23.92 7.43
N TYR A 68 -2.15 -23.64 7.12
CA TYR A 68 -2.54 -22.40 6.46
C TYR A 68 -2.29 -21.17 7.33
N ILE A 69 -2.62 -21.22 8.62
CA ILE A 69 -2.37 -20.13 9.57
C ILE A 69 -0.87 -19.86 9.70
N GLN A 70 -0.06 -20.92 9.77
CA GLN A 70 1.40 -20.81 9.87
C GLN A 70 2.02 -20.20 8.61
N ASN A 71 1.59 -20.60 7.41
CA ASN A 71 2.21 -20.20 6.16
C ASN A 71 1.69 -18.85 5.62
N ILE A 72 0.41 -18.54 5.82
CA ILE A 72 -0.21 -17.29 5.33
C ILE A 72 -0.21 -16.21 6.41
N GLY A 73 -0.31 -16.61 7.67
CA GLY A 73 -0.47 -15.75 8.84
C GLY A 73 -1.93 -15.48 9.20
N TYR A 74 -2.26 -15.67 10.49
CA TYR A 74 -3.58 -15.42 11.03
C TYR A 74 -4.10 -14.01 10.71
N TYR A 75 -3.27 -13.00 10.90
CA TYR A 75 -3.64 -11.61 10.66
C TYR A 75 -4.09 -11.35 9.21
N ARG A 76 -3.42 -11.97 8.23
CA ARG A 76 -3.83 -11.88 6.82
C ARG A 76 -5.14 -12.61 6.57
N LEU A 77 -5.30 -13.83 7.09
CA LEU A 77 -6.53 -14.60 6.91
C LEU A 77 -7.72 -13.95 7.60
N SER A 78 -7.51 -13.26 8.72
CA SER A 78 -8.57 -12.61 9.47
C SER A 78 -9.33 -11.55 8.65
N ALA A 79 -8.70 -10.90 7.69
CA ALA A 79 -9.35 -9.96 6.79
C ALA A 79 -10.41 -10.65 5.92
N TYR A 80 -10.17 -11.91 5.52
CA TYR A 80 -11.11 -12.71 4.72
C TYR A 80 -12.21 -13.36 5.58
N MET A 81 -12.07 -13.34 6.89
CA MET A 81 -13.10 -13.80 7.83
C MET A 81 -14.22 -12.78 8.04
N LEU A 82 -13.93 -11.47 7.84
CA LEU A 82 -14.86 -10.36 8.11
C LEU A 82 -16.25 -10.49 7.46
N PRO A 83 -16.40 -10.93 6.20
CA PRO A 83 -17.72 -11.09 5.58
C PRO A 83 -18.59 -12.18 6.22
N PHE A 84 -17.95 -13.13 6.90
CA PHE A 84 -18.60 -14.29 7.50
C PHE A 84 -18.98 -14.09 8.96
N LEU A 85 -18.68 -12.94 9.57
CA LEU A 85 -19.04 -12.64 10.95
C LEU A 85 -20.48 -12.12 11.06
N THR A 86 -21.12 -12.42 12.21
CA THR A 86 -22.40 -11.82 12.62
C THR A 86 -22.23 -10.36 13.00
N MET A 87 -23.31 -9.60 13.06
CA MET A 87 -23.30 -8.22 13.59
C MET A 87 -23.60 -8.22 15.08
N PRO A 88 -22.94 -7.39 15.88
CA PRO A 88 -21.82 -6.52 15.54
C PRO A 88 -20.52 -7.34 15.36
N LYS A 89 -19.75 -7.03 14.33
CA LYS A 89 -18.50 -7.76 13.97
C LYS A 89 -17.44 -7.74 15.07
N THR A 90 -17.56 -6.83 16.01
CA THR A 90 -16.69 -6.72 17.20
C THR A 90 -16.73 -7.96 18.09
N ASN A 91 -17.81 -8.73 18.05
CA ASN A 91 -17.95 -9.96 18.82
C ASN A 91 -17.14 -11.13 18.23
N HIS A 92 -16.69 -11.01 16.98
CA HIS A 92 -15.92 -12.02 16.25
C HIS A 92 -16.60 -13.39 16.14
N ILE A 93 -17.93 -13.45 16.21
CA ILE A 93 -18.72 -14.69 16.10
C ILE A 93 -19.03 -14.94 14.62
N PHE A 94 -18.80 -16.15 14.16
CA PHE A 94 -19.11 -16.54 12.79
C PHE A 94 -20.62 -16.82 12.62
N LYS A 95 -21.11 -16.58 11.41
CA LYS A 95 -22.46 -16.98 11.02
C LYS A 95 -22.59 -18.50 11.04
N PRO A 96 -23.77 -19.05 11.34
CA PRO A 96 -23.99 -20.50 11.32
C PRO A 96 -23.61 -21.13 9.96
N GLY A 97 -22.97 -22.29 10.01
CA GLY A 97 -22.60 -23.05 8.82
C GLY A 97 -21.35 -22.58 8.08
N VAL A 98 -20.68 -21.52 8.54
CA VAL A 98 -19.44 -21.06 7.91
C VAL A 98 -18.30 -22.00 8.24
N THR A 99 -17.58 -22.42 7.17
CA THR A 99 -16.42 -23.29 7.27
C THR A 99 -15.11 -22.52 7.04
N PHE A 100 -14.00 -23.08 7.48
CA PHE A 100 -12.67 -22.56 7.17
C PHE A 100 -12.39 -22.56 5.66
N ASP A 101 -12.95 -23.52 4.91
CA ASP A 101 -12.85 -23.55 3.45
C ASP A 101 -13.52 -22.36 2.79
N ASN A 102 -14.64 -21.85 3.29
CA ASN A 102 -15.24 -20.61 2.78
C ASN A 102 -14.26 -19.41 2.87
N VAL A 103 -13.51 -19.32 3.97
CA VAL A 103 -12.48 -18.29 4.16
C VAL A 103 -11.33 -18.49 3.17
N LEU A 104 -10.88 -19.74 2.99
CA LEU A 104 -9.80 -20.05 2.03
C LEU A 104 -10.21 -19.80 0.59
N ASP A 105 -11.46 -20.07 0.23
CA ASP A 105 -11.95 -19.83 -1.14
C ASP A 105 -11.98 -18.35 -1.47
N LEU A 106 -12.40 -17.52 -0.52
CA LEU A 106 -12.33 -16.07 -0.68
C LEU A 106 -10.86 -15.57 -0.79
N TYR A 107 -9.95 -16.11 0.01
CA TYR A 107 -8.52 -15.83 -0.08
C TYR A 107 -7.93 -16.25 -1.45
N ARG A 108 -8.29 -17.45 -1.93
CA ARG A 108 -7.83 -17.96 -3.23
C ARG A 108 -8.38 -17.15 -4.40
N PHE A 109 -9.65 -16.76 -4.33
CA PHE A 109 -10.27 -15.87 -5.30
C PHE A 109 -9.52 -14.54 -5.38
N ASP A 110 -9.31 -13.88 -4.24
CA ASP A 110 -8.57 -12.61 -4.18
C ASP A 110 -7.12 -12.76 -4.70
N LYS A 111 -6.45 -13.87 -4.37
CA LYS A 111 -5.11 -14.17 -4.89
C LYS A 111 -5.11 -14.26 -6.42
N LYS A 112 -6.05 -15.02 -7.01
CA LYS A 112 -6.18 -15.14 -8.47
C LYS A 112 -6.50 -13.80 -9.12
N LEU A 113 -7.43 -13.05 -8.57
CA LEU A 113 -7.81 -11.72 -9.06
C LEU A 113 -6.61 -10.76 -9.05
N ARG A 114 -5.83 -10.76 -7.98
CA ARG A 114 -4.61 -9.93 -7.91
C ARG A 114 -3.59 -10.29 -8.99
N VAL A 115 -3.37 -11.57 -9.25
CA VAL A 115 -2.42 -12.01 -10.30
C VAL A 115 -2.87 -11.51 -11.68
N LEU A 116 -4.17 -11.61 -11.99
CA LEU A 116 -4.73 -11.08 -13.24
C LEU A 116 -4.57 -9.56 -13.34
N LEU A 117 -4.91 -8.84 -12.25
CA LEU A 117 -4.82 -7.38 -12.22
C LEU A 117 -3.37 -6.89 -12.31
N PHE A 118 -2.42 -7.58 -11.68
CA PHE A 118 -1.00 -7.19 -11.74
C PHE A 118 -0.47 -7.16 -13.17
N ASN A 119 -0.80 -8.18 -13.97
CA ASN A 119 -0.38 -8.23 -15.37
C ASN A 119 -0.93 -7.05 -16.19
N GLU A 120 -2.18 -6.64 -15.95
CA GLU A 120 -2.77 -5.52 -16.67
C GLU A 120 -2.28 -4.15 -16.14
N ILE A 121 -2.07 -4.05 -14.83
CA ILE A 121 -1.52 -2.83 -14.22
C ILE A 121 -0.09 -2.57 -14.69
N GLU A 122 0.74 -3.63 -14.83
CA GLU A 122 2.10 -3.51 -15.35
C GLU A 122 2.11 -2.91 -16.77
N LYS A 123 1.23 -3.40 -17.65
CA LYS A 123 1.11 -2.87 -19.02
C LYS A 123 0.72 -1.38 -19.02
N ILE A 124 -0.24 -1.01 -18.15
CA ILE A 124 -0.68 0.38 -18.00
C ILE A 124 0.47 1.24 -17.46
N GLU A 125 1.19 0.73 -16.47
CA GLU A 125 2.33 1.45 -15.88
C GLU A 125 3.40 1.74 -16.93
N ILE A 126 3.83 0.73 -17.70
CA ILE A 126 4.83 0.86 -18.75
C ILE A 126 4.35 1.86 -19.81
N ALA A 127 3.14 1.68 -20.34
CA ALA A 127 2.59 2.57 -21.37
C ALA A 127 2.48 4.02 -20.89
N PHE A 128 2.08 4.23 -19.63
CA PHE A 128 1.96 5.57 -19.07
C PHE A 128 3.33 6.22 -18.85
N ARG A 129 4.35 5.49 -18.37
CA ARG A 129 5.72 5.99 -18.22
C ARG A 129 6.27 6.47 -19.55
N GLU A 130 6.15 5.63 -20.58
CA GLU A 130 6.60 5.95 -21.93
C GLU A 130 5.85 7.15 -22.50
N ALA A 131 4.53 7.21 -22.35
CA ALA A 131 3.74 8.34 -22.82
C ALA A 131 4.16 9.64 -22.13
N VAL A 132 4.34 9.64 -20.80
CA VAL A 132 4.77 10.82 -20.04
C VAL A 132 6.16 11.25 -20.45
N ALA A 133 7.12 10.34 -20.57
CA ALA A 133 8.51 10.65 -20.93
C ALA A 133 8.60 11.23 -22.36
N ASN A 134 8.03 10.51 -23.33
CA ASN A 134 8.21 10.78 -24.75
C ASN A 134 7.32 11.92 -25.27
N VAL A 135 6.05 11.96 -24.88
CA VAL A 135 5.14 13.05 -25.32
C VAL A 135 5.61 14.38 -24.77
N THR A 136 6.03 14.42 -23.50
CA THR A 136 6.53 15.66 -22.90
C THR A 136 7.82 16.12 -23.58
N ALA A 137 8.80 15.23 -23.77
CA ALA A 137 10.05 15.57 -24.45
C ALA A 137 9.80 16.08 -25.87
N ARG A 138 8.95 15.41 -26.65
CA ARG A 138 8.61 15.80 -28.02
C ARG A 138 7.91 17.15 -28.08
N MET A 139 6.92 17.39 -27.21
CA MET A 139 6.11 18.60 -27.27
C MET A 139 6.81 19.83 -26.66
N SER A 140 7.67 19.63 -25.67
CA SER A 140 8.47 20.71 -25.07
C SER A 140 9.78 21.00 -25.82
N GLY A 141 10.26 20.04 -26.62
CA GLY A 141 11.59 20.11 -27.24
C GLY A 141 12.73 19.90 -26.25
N ASP A 142 12.44 19.44 -25.03
CA ASP A 142 13.42 19.26 -23.96
C ASP A 142 13.44 17.81 -23.48
N ILE A 143 14.55 17.12 -23.72
CA ILE A 143 14.74 15.72 -23.29
C ILE A 143 15.05 15.60 -21.79
N PHE A 144 15.44 16.69 -21.14
CA PHE A 144 15.77 16.77 -19.71
C PHE A 144 14.62 17.37 -18.87
N TRP A 145 13.43 17.50 -19.42
CA TRP A 145 12.28 18.17 -18.83
C TRP A 145 11.96 17.74 -17.39
N MET A 146 12.26 16.50 -17.00
CA MET A 146 12.01 16.00 -15.63
C MET A 146 12.83 16.73 -14.58
N THR A 147 13.98 17.25 -14.96
CA THR A 147 14.92 17.96 -14.08
C THR A 147 14.92 19.48 -14.27
N ASP A 148 14.04 19.99 -15.13
CA ASP A 148 13.86 21.43 -15.36
C ASP A 148 12.54 21.94 -14.75
N SER A 149 12.67 22.81 -13.74
CA SER A 149 11.54 23.38 -13.01
C SER A 149 10.56 24.19 -13.89
N ARG A 150 11.00 24.70 -15.05
CA ARG A 150 10.20 25.51 -15.97
C ARG A 150 8.98 24.76 -16.52
N HIS A 151 9.03 23.44 -16.59
CA HIS A 151 7.94 22.59 -17.08
C HIS A 151 6.81 22.38 -16.07
N PHE A 152 6.93 22.89 -14.83
CA PHE A 152 6.02 22.57 -13.74
C PHE A 152 5.33 23.82 -13.18
N ARG A 153 4.00 23.71 -12.93
CA ARG A 153 3.17 24.82 -12.44
C ARG A 153 3.34 25.09 -10.94
N ASN A 154 3.52 24.04 -10.13
CA ASN A 154 3.69 24.16 -8.68
C ASN A 154 5.14 23.85 -8.31
N GLN A 155 5.91 24.92 -8.03
CA GLN A 155 7.34 24.80 -7.77
C GLN A 155 7.65 24.11 -6.42
N VAL A 156 6.80 24.27 -5.39
CA VAL A 156 6.98 23.59 -4.10
C VAL A 156 6.80 22.08 -4.24
N SER A 157 5.77 21.67 -4.97
CA SER A 157 5.54 20.24 -5.28
C SER A 157 6.66 19.68 -6.15
N TYR A 158 7.11 20.46 -7.14
CA TYR A 158 8.23 20.06 -8.01
C TYR A 158 9.51 19.86 -7.19
N ALA A 159 9.89 20.80 -6.32
CA ALA A 159 11.11 20.71 -5.52
C ALA A 159 11.16 19.43 -4.68
N LYS A 160 10.03 19.02 -4.09
CA LYS A 160 9.92 17.75 -3.34
C LYS A 160 10.11 16.54 -4.26
N THR A 161 9.46 16.54 -5.42
CA THR A 161 9.57 15.45 -6.40
C THR A 161 10.98 15.38 -6.97
N PHE A 162 11.59 16.52 -7.28
CA PHE A 162 12.94 16.60 -7.81
C PHE A 162 13.99 16.12 -6.79
N SER A 163 13.86 16.49 -5.51
CA SER A 163 14.74 15.99 -4.46
C SER A 163 14.74 14.47 -4.38
N PHE A 164 13.57 13.84 -4.59
CA PHE A 164 13.46 12.39 -4.65
C PHE A 164 14.13 11.83 -5.93
N ILE A 165 13.90 12.43 -7.10
CA ILE A 165 14.54 12.02 -8.36
C ILE A 165 16.07 12.12 -8.25
N ASP A 166 16.58 13.20 -7.70
CA ASP A 166 18.02 13.42 -7.48
C ASP A 166 18.63 12.32 -6.59
N ALA A 167 17.94 11.98 -5.50
CA ALA A 167 18.37 10.90 -4.61
C ALA A 167 18.38 9.53 -5.31
N GLU A 168 17.32 9.21 -6.09
CA GLU A 168 17.25 7.96 -6.86
C GLU A 168 18.34 7.92 -7.94
N TYR A 169 18.55 9.01 -8.66
CA TYR A 169 19.58 9.11 -9.70
C TYR A 169 20.99 8.93 -9.12
N LYS A 170 21.29 9.58 -7.99
CA LYS A 170 22.61 9.51 -7.34
C LYS A 170 22.94 8.09 -6.86
N LYS A 171 21.97 7.42 -6.24
CA LYS A 171 22.16 6.06 -5.69
C LYS A 171 22.01 4.95 -6.72
N SER A 172 21.51 5.26 -7.92
CA SER A 172 21.26 4.25 -8.95
C SER A 172 22.53 3.51 -9.34
N THR A 173 22.45 2.19 -9.31
CA THR A 173 23.50 1.25 -9.73
C THR A 173 23.24 0.63 -11.09
N GLU A 174 22.17 1.05 -11.78
CA GLU A 174 21.82 0.57 -13.11
C GLU A 174 22.94 0.86 -14.13
N ASP A 175 23.26 -0.11 -14.96
CA ASP A 175 24.41 0.00 -15.87
C ASP A 175 24.25 1.12 -16.89
N PHE A 176 23.04 1.36 -17.39
CA PHE A 176 22.78 2.46 -18.32
C PHE A 176 22.95 3.83 -17.65
N ILE A 177 22.64 3.97 -16.35
CA ILE A 177 22.88 5.21 -15.60
C ILE A 177 24.38 5.41 -15.34
N LYS A 178 25.11 4.35 -14.97
CA LYS A 178 26.58 4.41 -14.82
C LYS A 178 27.24 4.80 -16.14
N HIS A 179 26.82 4.16 -17.24
CA HIS A 179 27.33 4.49 -18.57
C HIS A 179 27.08 5.96 -18.90
N PHE A 180 25.86 6.47 -18.66
CA PHE A 180 25.55 7.88 -18.89
C PHE A 180 26.48 8.81 -18.10
N LYS A 181 26.59 8.59 -16.78
CA LYS A 181 27.45 9.40 -15.89
C LYS A 181 28.94 9.39 -16.30
N ASN A 182 29.40 8.31 -16.90
CA ASN A 182 30.81 8.17 -17.33
C ASN A 182 31.06 8.71 -18.75
N THR A 183 30.02 8.90 -19.56
CA THR A 183 30.15 9.23 -20.99
C THR A 183 29.77 10.67 -21.28
N TYR A 184 28.78 11.23 -20.56
CA TYR A 184 28.20 12.53 -20.82
C TYR A 184 28.47 13.50 -19.68
N SER A 185 28.58 14.80 -20.01
CA SER A 185 28.81 15.89 -19.05
C SER A 185 27.53 16.44 -18.44
N ASP A 186 26.36 16.03 -18.97
CA ASP A 186 25.07 16.50 -18.47
C ASP A 186 24.84 16.02 -17.04
N PRO A 187 24.29 16.87 -16.15
CA PRO A 187 24.14 16.56 -14.73
C PRO A 187 23.12 15.45 -14.48
N TYR A 188 22.18 15.25 -15.41
CA TYR A 188 21.14 14.23 -15.33
C TYR A 188 20.94 13.54 -16.68
N ALA A 189 20.51 12.28 -16.63
CA ALA A 189 20.13 11.53 -17.80
C ALA A 189 18.79 12.05 -18.39
N PRO A 190 18.52 11.76 -19.68
CA PRO A 190 17.24 12.10 -20.31
C PRO A 190 16.03 11.49 -19.61
N ALA A 191 14.86 12.09 -19.84
CA ALA A 191 13.61 11.74 -19.17
C ALA A 191 13.24 10.22 -19.27
N TRP A 192 13.49 9.58 -20.41
CA TRP A 192 13.24 8.14 -20.59
C TRP A 192 14.17 7.24 -19.76
N MET A 193 15.38 7.70 -19.43
CA MET A 193 16.27 6.96 -18.53
C MET A 193 15.92 7.22 -17.08
N ILE A 194 15.55 8.45 -16.72
CA ILE A 194 15.08 8.80 -15.38
C ILE A 194 13.79 8.04 -15.05
N SER A 195 12.86 7.88 -16.00
CA SER A 195 11.60 7.18 -15.80
C SER A 195 11.78 5.73 -15.35
N GLU A 196 12.85 5.06 -15.76
CA GLU A 196 13.15 3.68 -15.40
C GLU A 196 13.59 3.50 -13.93
N ILE A 197 14.21 4.52 -13.35
CA ILE A 197 14.78 4.43 -12.00
C ILE A 197 13.88 5.03 -10.91
N ILE A 198 12.79 5.70 -11.28
CA ILE A 198 11.86 6.31 -10.33
C ILE A 198 10.59 5.47 -10.16
N PRO A 199 9.97 5.43 -8.97
CA PRO A 199 8.68 4.76 -8.77
C PRO A 199 7.56 5.36 -9.64
N PHE A 200 6.60 4.53 -10.05
CA PHE A 200 5.43 4.97 -10.82
C PHE A 200 4.70 6.17 -10.23
N GLY A 201 4.54 6.19 -8.90
CA GLY A 201 3.93 7.30 -8.18
C GLY A 201 4.63 8.65 -8.43
N THR A 202 5.96 8.64 -8.62
CA THR A 202 6.74 9.84 -8.93
C THR A 202 6.44 10.33 -10.36
N THR A 203 6.35 9.43 -11.33
CA THR A 203 5.93 9.76 -12.70
C THR A 203 4.53 10.39 -12.72
N VAL A 204 3.58 9.83 -11.95
CA VAL A 204 2.23 10.39 -11.80
C VAL A 204 2.26 11.80 -11.18
N GLN A 205 3.15 12.06 -10.20
CA GLN A 205 3.28 13.40 -9.60
C GLN A 205 3.84 14.41 -10.61
N LEU A 206 4.85 14.04 -11.40
CA LEU A 206 5.37 14.88 -12.47
C LEU A 206 4.28 15.22 -13.49
N TYR A 207 3.57 14.20 -14.01
CA TYR A 207 2.46 14.39 -14.94
C TYR A 207 1.37 15.33 -14.40
N LYS A 208 0.93 15.13 -13.17
CA LYS A 208 -0.07 16.00 -12.53
C LYS A 208 0.40 17.44 -12.39
N ASN A 209 1.70 17.66 -12.26
CA ASN A 209 2.30 18.98 -12.06
C ASN A 209 2.75 19.67 -13.34
N LEU A 210 2.70 19.01 -14.52
CA LEU A 210 3.04 19.65 -15.79
C LEU A 210 2.23 20.94 -15.99
N ALA A 211 2.91 22.01 -16.39
CA ALA A 211 2.30 23.33 -16.63
C ALA A 211 1.47 23.35 -17.90
N ASP A 212 1.98 22.76 -18.99
CA ASP A 212 1.30 22.75 -20.28
C ASP A 212 0.14 21.72 -20.29
N GLN A 213 -1.08 22.25 -20.37
CA GLN A 213 -2.30 21.42 -20.45
C GLN A 213 -2.42 20.64 -21.76
N ARG A 214 -1.79 21.10 -22.85
CA ARG A 214 -1.84 20.41 -24.15
C ARG A 214 -1.09 19.10 -24.06
N ILE A 215 0.08 19.10 -23.39
CA ILE A 215 0.85 17.88 -23.13
C ILE A 215 0.02 16.88 -22.33
N ARG A 216 -0.63 17.33 -21.23
CA ARG A 216 -1.45 16.45 -20.39
C ARG A 216 -2.69 15.86 -21.08
N LYS A 217 -3.21 16.55 -22.10
CA LYS A 217 -4.34 16.05 -22.91
C LYS A 217 -3.91 15.04 -23.98
N GLN A 218 -2.64 15.06 -24.35
CA GLN A 218 -2.06 14.17 -25.35
C GLN A 218 -1.61 12.83 -24.76
N ILE A 219 -1.35 12.79 -23.45
CA ILE A 219 -1.03 11.61 -22.66
C ILE A 219 -2.32 10.92 -22.16
#